data_494da1dac31894c3d3ecf1527eca5d54
#
_entry.id   494da1dac31894c3d3ecf1527eca5d54
#
_cell.length_a   1.000
_cell.length_b   1.000
_cell.length_c   1.000
_cell.angle_alpha   90.00
_cell.angle_beta   90.00
_cell.angle_gamma   90.00
#
_symmetry.space_group_name_H-M   'P 1'
#
loop_
_entity.id
_entity.type
_entity.pdbx_description
1 polymer ?
#
loop_
_entity_poly.entity_id
_entity_poly.type
_entity_poly.pdbx_seq_one_letter_code
_entity_poly.pdbx_strand_id
1 'polypeptide(L)'
;LDRRGYGMSSVRFICGTQDVHRELERKLSGFLGTEDTLLFPSCMDANAGVFEALFSEADVLIADRLVHASIVDGMRLSKAAQDTFKHSDMEHLEEKLAGHLDKRFRVVVTDGVFSMDGDLARLDEIVTLAEKYDAMVFVDDSHATGFMGATGRGSHEHHGVMGRVDILTGTLGKALGGASGGYISSSATVIEWLRQK
;
A
#
# COMPACT_ATOMS: atom_id res chain seq x y z
N LEU A 1 -4.92 4.05 -29.15
CA LEU A 1 -3.95 3.49 -30.11
C LEU A 1 -3.59 4.52 -31.16
N ASP A 2 -4.58 5.15 -31.85
CA ASP A 2 -4.36 6.06 -32.97
C ASP A 2 -3.47 7.29 -32.64
N ARG A 3 -3.48 7.75 -31.39
CA ARG A 3 -2.71 8.94 -30.97
C ARG A 3 -1.32 8.60 -30.41
N ARG A 4 -1.12 7.42 -29.86
CA ARG A 4 0.09 7.05 -29.08
C ARG A 4 0.75 5.76 -29.52
N GLY A 5 0.14 5.02 -30.45
CA GLY A 5 0.62 3.71 -30.88
C GLY A 5 0.39 2.63 -29.82
N TYR A 6 1.14 1.56 -29.95
CA TYR A 6 1.08 0.39 -29.07
C TYR A 6 2.48 -0.06 -28.68
N GLY A 7 2.64 -0.39 -27.39
CA GLY A 7 3.90 -0.84 -26.83
C GLY A 7 4.91 0.29 -26.57
N MET A 8 5.84 0.02 -25.70
CA MET A 8 6.98 0.89 -25.40
C MET A 8 8.24 0.05 -25.37
N SER A 9 9.29 0.53 -26.04
CA SER A 9 10.60 -0.14 -26.06
C SER A 9 11.52 0.29 -24.92
N SER A 10 11.10 1.23 -24.10
CA SER A 10 11.89 1.71 -22.96
C SER A 10 11.12 1.56 -21.65
N VAL A 11 11.85 1.27 -20.57
CA VAL A 11 11.31 1.29 -19.20
C VAL A 11 10.97 2.72 -18.79
N ARG A 12 10.00 2.85 -17.89
CA ARG A 12 9.48 4.15 -17.42
C ARG A 12 10.54 5.05 -16.82
N PHE A 13 11.48 4.48 -16.10
CA PHE A 13 12.59 5.19 -15.45
C PHE A 13 13.51 5.93 -16.43
N ILE A 14 13.75 5.38 -17.61
CA ILE A 14 14.66 5.99 -18.62
C ILE A 14 13.89 6.98 -19.50
N CYS A 15 13.03 6.49 -20.42
CA CYS A 15 12.24 7.32 -21.31
C CYS A 15 10.87 6.73 -21.68
N GLY A 16 10.41 5.67 -20.97
CA GLY A 16 9.13 5.01 -21.22
C GLY A 16 7.94 5.63 -20.52
N THR A 17 8.13 6.69 -19.71
CA THR A 17 7.02 7.39 -19.07
C THR A 17 6.28 8.27 -20.07
N GLN A 18 4.98 7.98 -20.28
CA GLN A 18 4.10 8.74 -21.13
C GLN A 18 3.20 9.67 -20.30
N ASP A 19 2.56 10.62 -21.01
CA ASP A 19 1.56 11.54 -20.44
C ASP A 19 0.37 10.78 -19.81
N VAL A 20 -0.08 9.66 -20.43
CA VAL A 20 -1.17 8.83 -19.90
C VAL A 20 -0.82 8.17 -18.55
N HIS A 21 0.44 7.80 -18.32
CA HIS A 21 0.86 7.30 -17.02
C HIS A 21 0.70 8.39 -15.95
N ARG A 22 1.21 9.59 -16.23
CA ARG A 22 1.12 10.73 -15.31
C ARG A 22 -0.31 11.21 -15.08
N GLU A 23 -1.14 11.14 -16.11
CA GLU A 23 -2.57 11.46 -15.98
C GLU A 23 -3.27 10.49 -15.04
N LEU A 24 -3.02 9.18 -15.20
CA LEU A 24 -3.62 8.16 -14.34
C LEU A 24 -3.11 8.25 -12.91
N GLU A 25 -1.81 8.43 -12.70
CA GLU A 25 -1.20 8.64 -11.38
C GLU A 25 -1.86 9.82 -10.64
N ARG A 26 -1.99 10.97 -11.30
CA ARG A 26 -2.65 12.14 -10.72
C ARG A 26 -4.15 11.92 -10.41
N LYS A 27 -4.87 11.17 -11.28
CA LYS A 27 -6.27 10.83 -11.02
C LYS A 27 -6.41 9.88 -9.83
N LEU A 28 -5.53 8.91 -9.70
CA LEU A 28 -5.51 7.98 -8.57
C LEU A 28 -5.20 8.69 -7.25
N SER A 29 -4.16 9.52 -7.20
CA SER A 29 -3.83 10.26 -5.99
C SER A 29 -4.97 11.20 -5.56
N GLY A 30 -5.58 11.93 -6.50
CA GLY A 30 -6.76 12.76 -6.21
C GLY A 30 -7.99 11.96 -5.76
N PHE A 31 -8.18 10.75 -6.30
CA PHE A 31 -9.27 9.85 -5.89
C PHE A 31 -9.03 9.26 -4.50
N LEU A 32 -7.81 8.79 -4.22
CA LEU A 32 -7.44 8.16 -2.95
C LEU A 32 -7.17 9.17 -1.82
N GLY A 33 -7.01 10.46 -2.15
CA GLY A 33 -6.71 11.51 -1.18
C GLY A 33 -5.25 11.50 -0.69
N THR A 34 -4.32 11.08 -1.56
CA THR A 34 -2.88 11.06 -1.31
C THR A 34 -2.18 12.14 -2.13
N GLU A 35 -0.88 12.36 -1.89
CA GLU A 35 -0.14 13.41 -2.61
C GLU A 35 0.31 12.97 -4.00
N ASP A 36 0.75 11.72 -4.16
CA ASP A 36 1.20 11.18 -5.45
C ASP A 36 0.98 9.67 -5.53
N THR A 37 1.12 9.13 -6.73
CA THR A 37 0.93 7.71 -7.04
C THR A 37 1.97 7.23 -8.06
N LEU A 38 2.40 5.98 -7.94
CA LEU A 38 3.25 5.28 -8.90
C LEU A 38 2.55 4.03 -9.41
N LEU A 39 2.51 3.87 -10.75
CA LEU A 39 1.90 2.71 -11.41
C LEU A 39 2.88 1.55 -11.54
N PHE A 40 2.35 0.35 -11.39
CA PHE A 40 3.03 -0.95 -11.56
C PHE A 40 2.24 -1.85 -12.52
N PRO A 41 2.87 -2.89 -13.11
CA PRO A 41 2.15 -3.87 -13.93
C PRO A 41 1.05 -4.62 -13.18
N SER A 42 1.25 -4.85 -11.87
CA SER A 42 0.26 -5.45 -10.97
C SER A 42 0.45 -4.97 -9.53
N CYS A 43 -0.54 -5.20 -8.65
CA CYS A 43 -0.37 -4.95 -7.21
C CYS A 43 0.63 -5.93 -6.58
N MET A 44 0.81 -7.11 -7.16
CA MET A 44 1.86 -8.03 -6.73
C MET A 44 3.25 -7.43 -6.93
N ASP A 45 3.52 -6.81 -8.09
CA ASP A 45 4.78 -6.11 -8.35
C ASP A 45 4.96 -4.91 -7.43
N ALA A 46 3.88 -4.18 -7.15
CA ALA A 46 3.89 -3.06 -6.21
C ALA A 46 4.26 -3.52 -4.80
N ASN A 47 3.62 -4.58 -4.29
CA ASN A 47 3.89 -5.14 -2.96
C ASN A 47 5.30 -5.77 -2.89
N ALA A 48 5.77 -6.41 -3.97
CA ALA A 48 7.11 -6.98 -4.02
C ALA A 48 8.21 -5.89 -3.94
N GLY A 49 7.99 -4.75 -4.58
CA GLY A 49 9.01 -3.70 -4.67
C GLY A 49 9.05 -2.72 -3.49
N VAL A 50 7.92 -2.48 -2.81
CA VAL A 50 7.80 -1.38 -1.84
C VAL A 50 8.66 -1.57 -0.59
N PHE A 51 8.65 -2.76 -0.01
CA PHE A 51 9.30 -3.01 1.29
C PHE A 51 10.83 -2.99 1.17
N GLU A 52 11.40 -3.61 0.14
CA GLU A 52 12.84 -3.59 -0.10
C GLU A 52 13.34 -2.17 -0.40
N ALA A 53 12.56 -1.38 -1.13
CA ALA A 53 12.96 -0.04 -1.51
C ALA A 53 12.92 0.98 -0.36
N LEU A 54 12.01 0.81 0.61
CA LEU A 54 11.78 1.79 1.68
C LEU A 54 12.43 1.42 3.01
N PHE A 55 12.53 0.12 3.34
CA PHE A 55 12.86 -0.32 4.70
C PHE A 55 14.14 -1.14 4.74
N SER A 56 14.85 -1.06 5.86
CA SER A 56 16.16 -1.64 6.10
C SER A 56 16.22 -2.41 7.43
N GLU A 57 17.37 -2.93 7.78
CA GLU A 57 17.62 -3.65 9.05
C GLU A 57 17.29 -2.81 10.31
N ALA A 58 17.28 -1.48 10.18
CA ALA A 58 16.92 -0.58 11.28
C ALA A 58 15.40 -0.53 11.55
N ASP A 59 14.59 -1.13 10.68
CA ASP A 59 13.14 -1.00 10.68
C ASP A 59 12.45 -2.33 11.02
N VAL A 60 11.15 -2.31 11.30
CA VAL A 60 10.33 -3.51 11.50
C VAL A 60 9.00 -3.41 10.76
N LEU A 61 8.61 -4.50 10.11
CA LEU A 61 7.33 -4.70 9.46
C LEU A 61 6.48 -5.62 10.35
N ILE A 62 5.35 -5.11 10.85
CA ILE A 62 4.44 -5.83 11.77
C ILE A 62 3.15 -6.12 11.01
N ALA A 63 3.01 -7.33 10.48
CA ALA A 63 1.92 -7.69 9.59
C ALA A 63 0.78 -8.42 10.30
N ASP A 64 -0.47 -8.16 9.87
CA ASP A 64 -1.57 -9.06 10.20
C ASP A 64 -1.27 -10.46 9.63
N ARG A 65 -1.57 -11.49 10.41
CA ARG A 65 -1.25 -12.87 10.02
C ARG A 65 -1.94 -13.35 8.74
N LEU A 66 -3.02 -12.72 8.33
CA LEU A 66 -3.80 -13.10 7.15
C LEU A 66 -3.55 -12.20 5.93
N VAL A 67 -2.53 -11.35 5.95
CA VAL A 67 -2.21 -10.51 4.77
C VAL A 67 -1.97 -11.36 3.52
N HIS A 68 -2.26 -10.76 2.37
CA HIS A 68 -2.12 -11.42 1.08
C HIS A 68 -0.69 -11.92 0.84
N ALA A 69 -0.56 -13.06 0.13
CA ALA A 69 0.73 -13.69 -0.15
C ALA A 69 1.76 -12.75 -0.79
N SER A 70 1.33 -11.83 -1.66
CA SER A 70 2.22 -10.84 -2.29
C SER A 70 2.89 -9.90 -1.26
N ILE A 71 2.20 -9.58 -0.17
CA ILE A 71 2.75 -8.79 0.94
C ILE A 71 3.82 -9.62 1.66
N VAL A 72 3.50 -10.89 1.98
CA VAL A 72 4.46 -11.79 2.64
C VAL A 72 5.73 -11.94 1.79
N ASP A 73 5.58 -12.14 0.49
CA ASP A 73 6.73 -12.27 -0.42
C ASP A 73 7.51 -10.96 -0.54
N GLY A 74 6.82 -9.81 -0.63
CA GLY A 74 7.46 -8.50 -0.64
C GLY A 74 8.23 -8.21 0.66
N MET A 75 7.66 -8.54 1.81
CA MET A 75 8.34 -8.41 3.09
C MET A 75 9.62 -9.27 3.17
N ARG A 76 9.59 -10.49 2.62
CA ARG A 76 10.76 -11.39 2.56
C ARG A 76 11.92 -10.84 1.74
N LEU A 77 11.66 -10.00 0.74
CA LEU A 77 12.71 -9.33 -0.05
C LEU A 77 13.38 -8.21 0.75
N SER A 78 12.70 -7.63 1.73
CA SER A 78 13.24 -6.57 2.58
C SER A 78 14.21 -7.13 3.62
N LYS A 79 15.18 -6.29 4.02
CA LYS A 79 16.09 -6.57 5.15
C LYS A 79 15.51 -6.14 6.50
N ALA A 80 14.34 -5.51 6.52
CA ALA A 80 13.66 -5.12 7.76
C ALA A 80 13.32 -6.35 8.61
N ALA A 81 13.34 -6.19 9.93
CA ALA A 81 12.82 -7.21 10.83
C ALA A 81 11.33 -7.45 10.53
N GLN A 82 10.88 -8.69 10.68
CA GLN A 82 9.49 -9.05 10.41
C GLN A 82 8.87 -9.61 11.68
N ASP A 83 7.69 -9.14 12.02
CA ASP A 83 6.87 -9.64 13.11
C ASP A 83 5.42 -9.76 12.64
N THR A 84 4.60 -10.51 13.36
CA THR A 84 3.18 -10.70 13.01
C THR A 84 2.30 -10.55 14.24
N PHE A 85 1.12 -10.00 14.05
CA PHE A 85 0.07 -10.03 15.05
C PHE A 85 -1.09 -10.94 14.61
N LYS A 86 -1.84 -11.44 15.60
CA LYS A 86 -3.01 -12.27 15.33
C LYS A 86 -4.06 -11.45 14.58
N HIS A 87 -4.75 -12.11 13.64
CA HIS A 87 -5.73 -11.45 12.79
C HIS A 87 -6.76 -10.65 13.61
N SER A 88 -6.87 -9.35 13.26
CA SER A 88 -7.78 -8.38 13.89
C SER A 88 -7.67 -8.26 15.42
N ASP A 89 -6.54 -8.68 16.03
CA ASP A 89 -6.28 -8.61 17.46
C ASP A 89 -5.48 -7.33 17.80
N MET A 90 -6.19 -6.30 18.22
CA MET A 90 -5.60 -4.98 18.50
C MET A 90 -4.74 -4.96 19.77
N GLU A 91 -5.05 -5.81 20.76
CA GLU A 91 -4.21 -5.94 21.97
C GLU A 91 -2.86 -6.55 21.60
N HIS A 92 -2.87 -7.59 20.76
CA HIS A 92 -1.63 -8.20 20.28
C HIS A 92 -0.86 -7.27 19.33
N LEU A 93 -1.52 -6.46 18.50
CA LEU A 93 -0.87 -5.42 17.71
C LEU A 93 -0.18 -4.39 18.62
N GLU A 94 -0.84 -3.94 19.67
CA GLU A 94 -0.27 -2.98 20.61
C GLU A 94 0.96 -3.56 21.33
N GLU A 95 0.90 -4.84 21.76
CA GLU A 95 2.04 -5.55 22.35
C GLU A 95 3.24 -5.56 21.37
N LYS A 96 2.99 -5.86 20.09
CA LYS A 96 4.04 -5.86 19.06
C LYS A 96 4.65 -4.48 18.84
N LEU A 97 3.83 -3.44 18.74
CA LEU A 97 4.31 -2.06 18.60
C LEU A 97 5.17 -1.63 19.80
N ALA A 98 4.73 -1.94 21.01
CA ALA A 98 5.48 -1.65 22.24
C ALA A 98 6.81 -2.44 22.32
N GLY A 99 6.86 -3.63 21.74
CA GLY A 99 8.06 -4.48 21.72
C GLY A 99 9.18 -4.00 20.78
N HIS A 100 8.89 -3.04 19.89
CA HIS A 100 9.83 -2.58 18.84
C HIS A 100 10.15 -1.08 18.91
N LEU A 101 10.13 -0.48 20.08
CA LEU A 101 10.41 0.96 20.27
C LEU A 101 11.86 1.36 19.92
N ASP A 102 12.77 0.39 19.86
CA ASP A 102 14.16 0.57 19.46
C ASP A 102 14.34 0.72 17.94
N LYS A 103 13.34 0.40 17.14
CA LYS A 103 13.38 0.46 15.68
C LYS A 103 13.18 1.89 15.15
N ARG A 104 13.88 2.22 14.05
CA ARG A 104 13.76 3.53 13.38
C ARG A 104 12.33 3.75 12.88
N PHE A 105 11.84 2.82 12.06
CA PHE A 105 10.45 2.79 11.62
C PHE A 105 9.77 1.49 12.05
N ARG A 106 8.56 1.61 12.55
CA ARG A 106 7.59 0.53 12.79
C ARG A 106 6.51 0.69 11.75
N VAL A 107 6.21 -0.36 11.00
CA VAL A 107 5.21 -0.32 9.94
C VAL A 107 4.17 -1.39 10.22
N VAL A 108 2.94 -0.97 10.48
CA VAL A 108 1.80 -1.89 10.55
C VAL A 108 1.35 -2.20 9.13
N VAL A 109 1.28 -3.48 8.79
CA VAL A 109 0.98 -3.95 7.44
C VAL A 109 -0.31 -4.79 7.46
N THR A 110 -1.29 -4.40 6.66
CA THR A 110 -2.59 -5.08 6.59
C THR A 110 -3.21 -5.02 5.20
N ASP A 111 -4.13 -5.94 4.90
CA ASP A 111 -5.12 -5.75 3.84
C ASP A 111 -6.24 -4.85 4.36
N GLY A 112 -6.89 -4.08 3.50
CA GLY A 112 -8.10 -3.34 3.85
C GLY A 112 -9.31 -4.26 3.97
N VAL A 113 -9.44 -5.20 3.02
CA VAL A 113 -10.41 -6.30 3.02
C VAL A 113 -9.68 -7.60 2.75
N PHE A 114 -9.83 -8.57 3.65
CA PHE A 114 -9.22 -9.89 3.52
C PHE A 114 -10.05 -10.76 2.57
N SER A 115 -9.48 -11.10 1.41
CA SER A 115 -10.21 -11.67 0.27
C SER A 115 -10.84 -13.04 0.52
N MET A 116 -10.24 -13.86 1.39
CA MET A 116 -10.69 -15.23 1.64
C MET A 116 -11.85 -15.30 2.63
N ASP A 117 -11.84 -14.42 3.62
CA ASP A 117 -12.80 -14.43 4.73
C ASP A 117 -13.84 -13.31 4.59
N GLY A 118 -13.52 -12.24 3.85
CA GLY A 118 -14.38 -11.08 3.67
C GLY A 118 -14.34 -10.11 4.83
N ASP A 119 -13.45 -10.31 5.79
CA ASP A 119 -13.27 -9.45 6.95
C ASP A 119 -12.66 -8.11 6.54
N LEU A 120 -13.02 -7.07 7.28
CA LEU A 120 -12.43 -5.74 7.17
C LEU A 120 -11.37 -5.55 8.25
N ALA A 121 -10.23 -4.97 7.86
CA ALA A 121 -9.28 -4.50 8.86
C ALA A 121 -9.90 -3.39 9.73
N ARG A 122 -9.62 -3.39 11.02
CA ARG A 122 -10.07 -2.38 11.98
C ARG A 122 -9.20 -1.11 11.85
N LEU A 123 -9.24 -0.45 10.66
CA LEU A 123 -8.29 0.61 10.31
C LEU A 123 -8.34 1.81 11.24
N ASP A 124 -9.48 2.15 11.79
CA ASP A 124 -9.65 3.23 12.77
C ASP A 124 -8.86 2.96 14.05
N GLU A 125 -8.85 1.71 14.52
CA GLU A 125 -8.08 1.30 15.69
C GLU A 125 -6.60 1.11 15.35
N ILE A 126 -6.29 0.49 14.20
CA ILE A 126 -4.91 0.34 13.71
C ILE A 126 -4.22 1.70 13.61
N VAL A 127 -4.86 2.67 12.97
CA VAL A 127 -4.29 4.03 12.81
C VAL A 127 -4.11 4.71 14.17
N THR A 128 -5.07 4.52 15.10
CA THR A 128 -4.98 5.08 16.45
C THR A 128 -3.79 4.49 17.23
N LEU A 129 -3.57 3.19 17.12
CA LEU A 129 -2.39 2.53 17.71
C LEU A 129 -1.10 2.97 17.03
N ALA A 130 -1.09 3.05 15.70
CA ALA A 130 0.07 3.47 14.94
C ALA A 130 0.51 4.90 15.35
N GLU A 131 -0.43 5.84 15.45
CA GLU A 131 -0.14 7.20 15.94
C GLU A 131 0.40 7.22 17.37
N LYS A 132 -0.18 6.40 18.27
CA LYS A 132 0.29 6.28 19.66
C LYS A 132 1.74 5.83 19.76
N TYR A 133 2.19 4.96 18.85
CA TYR A 133 3.53 4.37 18.85
C TYR A 133 4.45 4.95 17.77
N ASP A 134 4.09 6.07 17.14
CA ASP A 134 4.85 6.70 16.06
C ASP A 134 5.21 5.68 14.96
N ALA A 135 4.22 4.93 14.51
CA ALA A 135 4.34 3.90 13.49
C ALA A 135 3.62 4.32 12.20
N MET A 136 4.10 3.82 11.09
CA MET A 136 3.46 3.98 9.77
C MET A 136 2.40 2.90 9.55
N VAL A 137 1.42 3.19 8.70
CA VAL A 137 0.37 2.24 8.29
C VAL A 137 0.45 2.00 6.79
N PHE A 138 0.64 0.73 6.43
CA PHE A 138 0.56 0.22 5.06
C PHE A 138 -0.73 -0.59 4.89
N VAL A 139 -1.50 -0.28 3.84
CA VAL A 139 -2.74 -0.99 3.52
C VAL A 139 -2.75 -1.44 2.07
N ASP A 140 -2.91 -2.74 1.82
CA ASP A 140 -3.32 -3.25 0.50
C ASP A 140 -4.85 -3.18 0.38
N ASP A 141 -5.31 -2.28 -0.44
CA ASP A 141 -6.74 -1.99 -0.62
C ASP A 141 -7.31 -2.58 -1.93
N SER A 142 -6.63 -3.60 -2.46
CA SER A 142 -7.00 -4.28 -3.73
C SER A 142 -8.41 -4.84 -3.75
N HIS A 143 -8.96 -5.18 -2.61
CA HIS A 143 -10.31 -5.73 -2.45
C HIS A 143 -11.35 -4.73 -1.94
N ALA A 144 -11.01 -3.43 -1.86
CA ALA A 144 -11.92 -2.38 -1.38
C ALA A 144 -12.02 -1.18 -2.32
N THR A 145 -10.89 -0.73 -2.90
CA THR A 145 -10.87 0.42 -3.82
C THR A 145 -11.74 0.16 -5.04
N GLY A 146 -12.64 1.08 -5.32
CA GLY A 146 -13.59 1.06 -6.43
C GLY A 146 -15.04 0.89 -6.01
N PHE A 147 -15.32 0.42 -4.78
CA PHE A 147 -16.71 0.23 -4.32
C PHE A 147 -16.92 0.46 -2.82
N MET A 148 -15.89 0.34 -1.99
CA MET A 148 -16.04 0.50 -0.54
C MET A 148 -15.89 1.97 -0.12
N GLY A 149 -16.62 2.37 0.91
CA GLY A 149 -16.73 3.76 1.35
C GLY A 149 -17.83 4.52 0.63
N ALA A 150 -18.12 5.74 1.08
CA ALA A 150 -19.22 6.55 0.57
C ALA A 150 -19.07 6.94 -0.92
N THR A 151 -17.85 7.06 -1.39
CA THR A 151 -17.52 7.40 -2.79
C THR A 151 -16.66 6.34 -3.49
N GLY A 152 -16.50 5.16 -2.87
CA GLY A 152 -15.79 4.03 -3.44
C GLY A 152 -14.27 4.14 -3.36
N ARG A 153 -13.73 4.99 -2.47
CA ARG A 153 -12.28 5.22 -2.36
C ARG A 153 -11.53 4.09 -1.67
N GLY A 154 -12.25 3.24 -0.95
CA GLY A 154 -11.69 2.06 -0.30
C GLY A 154 -11.93 2.00 1.20
N SER A 155 -11.18 1.10 1.86
CA SER A 155 -11.34 0.83 3.29
C SER A 155 -11.00 2.03 4.17
N HIS A 156 -10.02 2.84 3.78
CA HIS A 156 -9.63 4.07 4.51
C HIS A 156 -10.72 5.14 4.50
N GLU A 157 -11.52 5.25 3.42
CA GLU A 157 -12.72 6.08 3.40
C GLU A 157 -13.81 5.47 4.28
N HIS A 158 -14.03 4.16 4.20
CA HIS A 158 -15.06 3.44 4.97
C HIS A 158 -14.89 3.66 6.48
N HIS A 159 -13.65 3.60 6.96
CA HIS A 159 -13.32 3.79 8.39
C HIS A 159 -13.08 5.26 8.78
N GLY A 160 -13.21 6.22 7.84
CA GLY A 160 -13.03 7.65 8.13
C GLY A 160 -11.59 8.03 8.47
N VAL A 161 -10.61 7.28 7.98
CA VAL A 161 -9.17 7.48 8.26
C VAL A 161 -8.38 7.97 7.04
N MET A 162 -9.05 8.59 6.08
CA MET A 162 -8.39 9.22 4.93
C MET A 162 -7.34 10.23 5.40
N GLY A 163 -6.16 10.18 4.77
CA GLY A 163 -5.00 11.02 5.13
C GLY A 163 -4.22 10.56 6.36
N ARG A 164 -4.61 9.43 6.98
CA ARG A 164 -3.94 8.83 8.14
C ARG A 164 -3.30 7.46 7.82
N VAL A 165 -3.44 6.98 6.60
CA VAL A 165 -2.74 5.80 6.07
C VAL A 165 -1.55 6.30 5.27
N ASP A 166 -0.34 5.82 5.57
CA ASP A 166 0.89 6.34 4.98
C ASP A 166 1.13 5.78 3.57
N ILE A 167 0.86 4.50 3.36
CA ILE A 167 1.07 3.81 2.09
C ILE A 167 -0.17 3.00 1.74
N LEU A 168 -0.77 3.30 0.60
CA LEU A 168 -1.85 2.53 0.00
C LEU A 168 -1.34 1.79 -1.23
N THR A 169 -1.57 0.49 -1.31
CA THR A 169 -1.42 -0.28 -2.55
C THR A 169 -2.77 -0.77 -3.04
N GLY A 170 -2.86 -1.07 -4.31
CA GLY A 170 -4.09 -1.60 -4.87
C GLY A 170 -3.94 -2.03 -6.31
N THR A 171 -4.99 -2.67 -6.82
CA THR A 171 -5.04 -3.17 -8.19
C THR A 171 -6.06 -2.41 -9.04
N LEU A 172 -5.75 -2.25 -10.31
CA LEU A 172 -6.68 -1.74 -11.32
C LEU A 172 -7.49 -2.87 -11.96
N GLY A 173 -7.11 -4.13 -11.75
CA GLY A 173 -7.68 -5.31 -12.40
C GLY A 173 -8.85 -5.98 -11.67
N LYS A 174 -9.43 -5.34 -10.64
CA LYS A 174 -10.59 -5.84 -9.89
C LYS A 174 -11.79 -4.90 -10.05
N ALA A 175 -12.29 -4.29 -8.97
CA ALA A 175 -13.49 -3.43 -8.98
C ALA A 175 -13.37 -2.23 -9.92
N LEU A 176 -12.18 -1.66 -10.10
CA LEU A 176 -11.95 -0.54 -11.02
C LEU A 176 -12.04 -0.95 -12.50
N GLY A 177 -12.03 -2.24 -12.85
CA GLY A 177 -12.26 -2.73 -14.21
C GLY A 177 -11.17 -2.39 -15.22
N GLY A 178 -9.96 -2.06 -14.78
CA GLY A 178 -8.84 -1.64 -15.64
C GLY A 178 -8.07 -2.78 -16.32
N ALA A 179 -8.59 -3.98 -16.36
CA ALA A 179 -8.01 -5.20 -16.90
C ALA A 179 -6.73 -5.65 -16.19
N SER A 180 -5.74 -4.79 -16.02
CA SER A 180 -4.46 -5.07 -15.36
C SER A 180 -3.88 -3.79 -14.78
N GLY A 181 -2.87 -3.94 -13.92
CA GLY A 181 -2.15 -2.85 -13.29
C GLY A 181 -2.30 -2.83 -11.78
N GLY A 182 -1.32 -2.21 -11.15
CA GLY A 182 -1.31 -1.92 -9.72
C GLY A 182 -0.77 -0.53 -9.46
N TYR A 183 -0.84 -0.10 -8.22
CA TYR A 183 -0.33 1.20 -7.81
C TYR A 183 0.16 1.19 -6.37
N ILE A 184 1.08 2.11 -6.08
CA ILE A 184 1.40 2.59 -4.74
C ILE A 184 1.02 4.06 -4.69
N SER A 185 0.29 4.46 -3.66
CA SER A 185 -0.18 5.83 -3.43
C SER A 185 0.23 6.27 -2.02
N SER A 186 0.88 7.44 -1.90
CA SER A 186 1.51 7.87 -0.64
C SER A 186 1.83 9.36 -0.68
N SER A 187 2.69 9.81 0.24
CA SER A 187 3.31 11.14 0.19
C SER A 187 4.19 11.28 -1.06
N ALA A 188 4.34 12.52 -1.55
CA ALA A 188 5.18 12.81 -2.70
C ALA A 188 6.63 12.36 -2.50
N THR A 189 7.16 12.49 -1.28
CA THR A 189 8.52 12.07 -0.92
C THR A 189 8.70 10.54 -1.07
N VAL A 190 7.78 9.75 -0.58
CA VAL A 190 7.81 8.27 -0.71
C VAL A 190 7.73 7.88 -2.18
N ILE A 191 6.80 8.46 -2.93
CA ILE A 191 6.61 8.12 -4.35
C ILE A 191 7.81 8.55 -5.20
N GLU A 192 8.40 9.71 -4.93
CA GLU A 192 9.61 10.15 -5.64
C GLU A 192 10.79 9.20 -5.38
N TRP A 193 10.97 8.76 -4.13
CA TRP A 193 11.98 7.75 -3.80
C TRP A 193 11.78 6.44 -4.56
N LEU A 194 10.55 5.92 -4.58
CA LEU A 194 10.20 4.69 -5.29
C LEU A 194 10.43 4.79 -6.81
N ARG A 195 10.31 5.99 -7.40
CA ARG A 195 10.60 6.21 -8.83
C ARG A 195 12.07 6.07 -9.19
N GLN A 196 12.96 6.20 -8.21
CA GLN A 196 14.42 6.14 -8.42
C GLN A 196 15.00 4.77 -8.10
N LYS A 197 14.21 3.86 -7.56
CA LYS A 197 14.60 2.49 -7.18
C LYS A 197 14.07 1.47 -8.16
#